data_e1581f1092f24a05575532d0aabe4085
#
_entry.id   e1581f1092f24a05575532d0aabe4085
#
_cell.length_a   1.000
_cell.length_b   1.000
_cell.length_c   1.000
_cell.angle_alpha   90.00
_cell.angle_beta   90.00
_cell.angle_gamma   90.00
#
_symmetry.space_group_name_H-M   'P 1'
#
loop_
_entity.id
_entity.type
_entity.pdbx_description
1 polymer ?
#
loop_
_entity_poly.entity_id
_entity_poly.type
_entity_poly.pdbx_seq_one_letter_code
_entity_poly.pdbx_strand_id
1 'polypeptide(L)'
;MSVVLQNYIQNVLIRAEERLQCKEGAGCTADHLVLFQKFLKAESFRLQRLHREGMEGRVFCSALSGMMDLLILRCFEIANAVYARNQGPGSARLPLAVVATGGYGREELCPQSDIDLMVLCTDAHHPYVKAISEDLLYMLWDVGLKVGHAIRTPSECIHASLGDMQLRTSLMDARLIVGDQKLWEQFVLAYDRGVRGRAVEDYIRDRMEDREDRHRRLGMSIFIQEPHLKSGRGGLRDLQSLLWMVRVKFNVRSLEELMRLRYIDAQECRSLNHAYDFILRVRNELHFQSKRANDVLYLKFQPPVGRALGWTHPSRLRATEDFMRNY
;
A
#
# COMPACT_ATOMS: atom_id res chain seq x y z
N MET A 1 16.31 5.58 2.92
CA MET A 1 15.28 5.70 3.99
C MET A 1 15.71 6.82 4.92
N SER A 2 14.86 7.81 5.21
CA SER A 2 15.25 8.93 6.09
C SER A 2 15.47 8.45 7.52
N VAL A 3 16.39 9.09 8.25
CA VAL A 3 16.66 8.78 9.69
C VAL A 3 15.36 8.90 10.51
N VAL A 4 14.50 9.85 10.16
CA VAL A 4 13.20 10.05 10.81
C VAL A 4 12.28 8.84 10.65
N LEU A 5 12.23 8.25 9.45
CA LEU A 5 11.44 7.04 9.19
C LEU A 5 12.00 5.83 9.93
N GLN A 6 13.31 5.64 9.93
CA GLN A 6 13.96 4.55 10.67
C GLN A 6 13.65 4.63 12.15
N ASN A 7 13.82 5.81 12.74
CA ASN A 7 13.53 6.04 14.17
C ASN A 7 12.03 5.84 14.47
N TYR A 8 11.14 6.28 13.58
CA TYR A 8 9.70 6.07 13.76
C TYR A 8 9.35 4.59 13.73
N ILE A 9 9.79 3.86 12.69
CA ILE A 9 9.53 2.42 12.55
C ILE A 9 10.09 1.65 13.75
N GLN A 10 11.32 1.94 14.17
CA GLN A 10 11.92 1.29 15.33
C GLN A 10 11.12 1.54 16.63
N ASN A 11 10.65 2.77 16.84
CA ASN A 11 9.79 3.09 17.97
C ASN A 11 8.40 2.42 17.88
N VAL A 12 7.84 2.26 16.66
CA VAL A 12 6.59 1.51 16.45
C VAL A 12 6.78 0.04 16.75
N LEU A 13 7.91 -0.56 16.30
CA LEU A 13 8.27 -1.94 16.59
C LEU A 13 8.33 -2.20 18.11
N ILE A 14 9.08 -1.38 18.83
CA ILE A 14 9.20 -1.48 20.31
C ILE A 14 7.81 -1.43 20.96
N ARG A 15 6.99 -0.44 20.58
CA ARG A 15 5.63 -0.32 21.13
C ARG A 15 4.70 -1.45 20.72
N ALA A 16 4.89 -2.02 19.52
CA ALA A 16 4.13 -3.17 19.07
C ALA A 16 4.55 -4.43 19.86
N GLU A 17 5.84 -4.64 20.08
CA GLU A 17 6.33 -5.72 20.92
C GLU A 17 5.77 -5.64 22.33
N GLU A 18 5.76 -4.45 22.96
CA GLU A 18 5.22 -4.23 24.29
C GLU A 18 3.70 -4.41 24.38
N ARG A 19 2.95 -3.97 23.37
CA ARG A 19 1.48 -3.85 23.42
C ARG A 19 0.72 -4.94 22.70
N LEU A 20 1.36 -5.60 21.74
CA LEU A 20 0.77 -6.68 20.96
C LEU A 20 1.28 -8.07 21.39
N GLN A 21 1.95 -8.16 22.56
CA GLN A 21 2.33 -9.44 23.13
C GLN A 21 1.08 -10.23 23.48
N CYS A 22 0.90 -11.35 22.80
CA CYS A 22 -0.09 -12.33 23.17
C CYS A 22 0.53 -13.30 24.19
N LYS A 23 -0.19 -13.60 25.26
CA LYS A 23 0.25 -14.67 26.20
C LYS A 23 0.35 -15.97 25.41
N GLU A 24 1.48 -16.65 25.54
CA GLU A 24 1.69 -17.96 24.91
C GLU A 24 0.51 -18.88 25.24
N GLY A 25 -0.07 -19.48 24.22
CA GLY A 25 -1.19 -20.43 24.37
C GLY A 25 -2.59 -19.84 24.36
N ALA A 26 -2.79 -18.53 24.29
CA ALA A 26 -4.12 -17.95 24.11
C ALA A 26 -4.49 -17.91 22.62
N GLY A 27 -5.66 -18.44 22.24
CA GLY A 27 -6.27 -18.15 20.93
C GLY A 27 -6.59 -16.67 20.80
N CYS A 28 -7.04 -16.22 19.61
CA CYS A 28 -7.52 -14.85 19.48
C CYS A 28 -8.71 -14.66 20.43
N THR A 29 -8.49 -13.92 21.51
CA THR A 29 -9.51 -13.55 22.48
C THR A 29 -10.02 -12.16 22.16
N ALA A 30 -11.21 -11.81 22.66
CA ALA A 30 -11.75 -10.45 22.56
C ALA A 30 -10.74 -9.42 23.09
N ASP A 31 -9.90 -9.79 24.07
CA ASP A 31 -8.85 -8.91 24.63
C ASP A 31 -7.77 -8.56 23.60
N HIS A 32 -7.37 -9.51 22.73
CA HIS A 32 -6.39 -9.23 21.65
C HIS A 32 -6.96 -8.25 20.63
N LEU A 33 -8.22 -8.41 20.24
CA LEU A 33 -8.88 -7.49 19.30
C LEU A 33 -8.94 -6.07 19.86
N VAL A 34 -9.31 -5.93 21.13
CA VAL A 34 -9.32 -4.62 21.82
C VAL A 34 -7.92 -4.00 21.87
N LEU A 35 -6.88 -4.80 22.13
CA LEU A 35 -5.48 -4.32 22.11
C LEU A 35 -5.08 -3.85 20.73
N PHE A 36 -5.39 -4.60 19.67
CA PHE A 36 -5.08 -4.25 18.28
C PHE A 36 -5.79 -2.96 17.85
N GLN A 37 -7.08 -2.82 18.18
CA GLN A 37 -7.83 -1.58 17.93
C GLN A 37 -7.24 -0.37 18.64
N LYS A 38 -6.87 -0.52 19.93
CA LYS A 38 -6.23 0.55 20.72
C LYS A 38 -4.85 0.93 20.14
N PHE A 39 -4.05 -0.06 19.73
CA PHE A 39 -2.76 0.15 19.10
C PHE A 39 -2.91 0.94 17.80
N LEU A 40 -3.77 0.47 16.87
CA LEU A 40 -4.03 1.15 15.59
C LEU A 40 -4.51 2.59 15.80
N LYS A 41 -5.43 2.81 16.72
CA LYS A 41 -5.95 4.15 17.01
C LYS A 41 -4.86 5.07 17.53
N ALA A 42 -4.02 4.61 18.46
CA ALA A 42 -2.94 5.40 19.03
C ALA A 42 -1.86 5.75 18.00
N GLU A 43 -1.42 4.76 17.21
CA GLU A 43 -0.37 4.98 16.21
C GLU A 43 -0.88 5.80 15.02
N SER A 44 -2.13 5.58 14.57
CA SER A 44 -2.76 6.44 13.54
C SER A 44 -2.83 7.89 13.98
N PHE A 45 -3.16 8.17 15.26
CA PHE A 45 -3.15 9.53 15.81
C PHE A 45 -1.75 10.15 15.83
N ARG A 46 -0.72 9.38 16.20
CA ARG A 46 0.68 9.85 16.15
C ARG A 46 1.13 10.16 14.73
N LEU A 47 0.83 9.27 13.79
CA LEU A 47 1.14 9.48 12.36
C LEU A 47 0.43 10.73 11.82
N GLN A 48 -0.85 10.93 12.15
CA GLN A 48 -1.58 12.13 11.75
C GLN A 48 -0.91 13.41 12.28
N ARG A 49 -0.44 13.40 13.53
CA ARG A 49 0.27 14.54 14.11
C ARG A 49 1.57 14.82 13.36
N LEU A 50 2.41 13.80 13.15
CA LEU A 50 3.68 13.93 12.41
C LEU A 50 3.46 14.39 10.97
N HIS A 51 2.42 13.90 10.32
CA HIS A 51 2.03 14.34 8.98
C HIS A 51 1.76 15.86 8.94
N ARG A 52 1.02 16.39 9.91
CA ARG A 52 0.72 17.82 10.01
C ARG A 52 1.92 18.67 10.45
N GLU A 53 2.86 18.07 11.17
CA GLU A 53 4.15 18.67 11.52
C GLU A 53 5.16 18.71 10.34
N GLY A 54 4.77 18.20 9.15
CA GLY A 54 5.55 18.31 7.92
C GLY A 54 6.21 17.02 7.44
N MET A 55 5.85 15.85 8.00
CA MET A 55 6.35 14.57 7.50
C MET A 55 6.05 14.41 6.00
N GLU A 56 7.04 13.95 5.23
CA GLU A 56 6.91 13.65 3.81
C GLU A 56 5.80 12.60 3.56
N GLY A 57 5.08 12.74 2.45
CA GLY A 57 3.95 11.87 2.12
C GLY A 57 4.34 10.40 1.94
N ARG A 58 5.48 10.16 1.27
CA ARG A 58 6.02 8.79 1.11
C ARG A 58 6.44 8.18 2.44
N VAL A 59 7.11 8.98 3.30
CA VAL A 59 7.53 8.55 4.64
C VAL A 59 6.32 8.17 5.48
N PHE A 60 5.26 8.98 5.43
CA PHE A 60 4.00 8.68 6.10
C PHE A 60 3.38 7.36 5.61
N CYS A 61 3.27 7.17 4.29
CA CYS A 61 2.66 5.97 3.70
C CYS A 61 3.47 4.71 4.03
N SER A 62 4.80 4.78 3.97
CA SER A 62 5.68 3.67 4.35
C SER A 62 5.57 3.34 5.85
N ALA A 63 5.51 4.36 6.72
CA ALA A 63 5.30 4.16 8.15
C ALA A 63 3.94 3.51 8.47
N LEU A 64 2.87 3.93 7.78
CA LEU A 64 1.55 3.31 7.89
C LEU A 64 1.55 1.87 7.40
N SER A 65 2.23 1.59 6.28
CA SER A 65 2.39 0.24 5.75
C SER A 65 3.15 -0.66 6.72
N GLY A 66 4.26 -0.20 7.28
CA GLY A 66 5.02 -0.94 8.29
C GLY A 66 4.22 -1.22 9.57
N MET A 67 3.37 -0.29 10.00
CA MET A 67 2.45 -0.52 11.11
C MET A 67 1.44 -1.65 10.80
N MET A 68 0.92 -1.71 9.58
CA MET A 68 0.04 -2.78 9.15
C MET A 68 0.78 -4.12 9.02
N ASP A 69 2.02 -4.12 8.56
CA ASP A 69 2.86 -5.33 8.49
C ASP A 69 2.99 -5.98 9.88
N LEU A 70 3.24 -5.18 10.92
CA LEU A 70 3.32 -5.68 12.30
C LEU A 70 2.02 -6.30 12.81
N LEU A 71 0.89 -5.66 12.51
CA LEU A 71 -0.40 -6.20 12.89
C LEU A 71 -0.67 -7.54 12.19
N ILE A 72 -0.42 -7.61 10.87
CA ILE A 72 -0.59 -8.82 10.07
C ILE A 72 0.33 -9.94 10.55
N LEU A 73 1.59 -9.62 10.87
CA LEU A 73 2.52 -10.56 11.47
C LEU A 73 1.94 -11.18 12.75
N ARG A 74 1.44 -10.35 13.68
CA ARG A 74 0.86 -10.84 14.94
C ARG A 74 -0.41 -11.68 14.72
N CYS A 75 -1.29 -11.26 13.83
CA CYS A 75 -2.46 -12.06 13.45
C CYS A 75 -2.06 -13.42 12.86
N PHE A 76 -1.04 -13.44 12.00
CA PHE A 76 -0.50 -14.67 11.42
C PHE A 76 0.11 -15.61 12.47
N GLU A 77 0.86 -15.08 13.43
CA GLU A 77 1.41 -15.85 14.56
C GLU A 77 0.29 -16.48 15.40
N ILE A 78 -0.76 -15.73 15.72
CA ILE A 78 -1.92 -16.20 16.46
C ILE A 78 -2.63 -17.32 15.69
N ALA A 79 -2.92 -17.12 14.41
CA ALA A 79 -3.57 -18.13 13.57
C ALA A 79 -2.79 -19.45 13.55
N ASN A 80 -1.45 -19.38 13.42
CA ASN A 80 -0.58 -20.55 13.48
C ASN A 80 -0.58 -21.25 14.84
N ALA A 81 -0.62 -20.50 15.94
CA ALA A 81 -0.69 -21.04 17.28
C ALA A 81 -2.04 -21.73 17.55
N VAL A 82 -3.14 -21.15 17.06
CA VAL A 82 -4.49 -21.73 17.13
C VAL A 82 -4.55 -23.04 16.33
N TYR A 83 -4.06 -23.03 15.10
CA TYR A 83 -4.02 -24.23 14.27
C TYR A 83 -3.22 -25.37 14.92
N ALA A 84 -2.03 -25.07 15.42
CA ALA A 84 -1.16 -26.05 16.08
C ALA A 84 -1.84 -26.72 17.30
N ARG A 85 -2.62 -25.94 18.06
CA ARG A 85 -3.35 -26.44 19.21
C ARG A 85 -4.52 -27.34 18.83
N ASN A 86 -5.29 -26.93 17.84
CA ASN A 86 -6.50 -27.63 17.43
C ASN A 86 -6.20 -28.94 16.70
N GLN A 87 -5.10 -29.03 15.97
CA GLN A 87 -4.74 -30.21 15.17
C GLN A 87 -3.73 -31.15 15.87
N GLY A 88 -3.12 -30.71 16.96
CA GLY A 88 -2.13 -31.48 17.71
C GLY A 88 -0.72 -31.49 17.09
N PRO A 89 0.26 -32.04 17.82
CA PRO A 89 1.65 -32.13 17.35
C PRO A 89 1.77 -33.05 16.14
N GLY A 90 2.40 -32.57 15.07
CA GLY A 90 2.64 -33.34 13.83
C GLY A 90 1.66 -33.09 12.71
N SER A 91 0.70 -32.17 12.87
CA SER A 91 -0.18 -31.74 11.78
C SER A 91 0.61 -31.17 10.59
N ALA A 92 0.27 -31.60 9.37
CA ALA A 92 0.94 -31.17 8.16
C ALA A 92 0.74 -29.67 7.95
N ARG A 93 1.85 -28.93 7.85
CA ARG A 93 1.89 -27.53 7.46
C ARG A 93 2.50 -27.42 6.07
N LEU A 94 1.84 -26.68 5.20
CA LEU A 94 2.40 -26.38 3.88
C LEU A 94 3.10 -25.01 3.91
N PRO A 95 4.09 -24.80 3.02
CA PRO A 95 4.64 -23.46 2.78
C PRO A 95 3.53 -22.48 2.45
N LEU A 96 3.50 -21.36 3.19
CA LEU A 96 2.53 -20.30 3.05
C LEU A 96 3.21 -18.96 3.31
N ALA A 97 2.90 -17.96 2.50
CA ALA A 97 3.40 -16.60 2.66
C ALA A 97 2.26 -15.59 2.52
N VAL A 98 2.22 -14.60 3.40
CA VAL A 98 1.31 -13.46 3.32
C VAL A 98 2.03 -12.32 2.62
N VAL A 99 1.43 -11.84 1.55
CA VAL A 99 2.02 -10.91 0.59
C VAL A 99 1.14 -9.67 0.46
N ALA A 100 1.73 -8.49 0.59
CA ALA A 100 1.12 -7.22 0.25
C ALA A 100 1.12 -7.02 -1.26
N THR A 101 0.03 -6.51 -1.83
CA THR A 101 -0.08 -6.25 -3.27
C THR A 101 -0.55 -4.82 -3.55
N GLY A 102 -0.47 -4.37 -4.79
CA GLY A 102 -0.95 -3.06 -5.21
C GLY A 102 -0.32 -1.90 -4.44
N GLY A 103 -1.13 -0.97 -3.94
CA GLY A 103 -0.67 0.19 -3.17
C GLY A 103 0.02 -0.20 -1.86
N TYR A 104 -0.45 -1.25 -1.22
CA TYR A 104 0.17 -1.77 0.00
C TYR A 104 1.52 -2.44 -0.30
N GLY A 105 1.62 -3.17 -1.40
CA GLY A 105 2.89 -3.75 -1.85
C GLY A 105 3.97 -2.70 -2.13
N ARG A 106 3.59 -1.51 -2.64
CA ARG A 106 4.49 -0.36 -2.84
C ARG A 106 4.80 0.44 -1.59
N GLU A 107 4.25 0.05 -0.42
CA GLU A 107 4.31 0.83 0.82
C GLU A 107 3.66 2.22 0.68
N GLU A 108 2.59 2.31 -0.11
CA GLU A 108 1.84 3.55 -0.38
C GLU A 108 0.43 3.53 0.22
N LEU A 109 0.25 2.90 1.40
CA LEU A 109 -1.03 2.99 2.13
C LEU A 109 -1.31 4.42 2.57
N CYS A 110 -2.53 4.88 2.29
CA CYS A 110 -3.08 6.11 2.86
C CYS A 110 -4.10 5.78 3.96
N PRO A 111 -4.49 6.74 4.83
CA PRO A 111 -5.25 6.46 6.06
C PRO A 111 -6.56 5.68 5.91
N GLN A 112 -7.19 5.76 4.73
CA GLN A 112 -8.47 5.09 4.46
C GLN A 112 -8.36 4.13 3.26
N SER A 113 -7.14 3.73 2.86
CA SER A 113 -6.94 2.74 1.81
C SER A 113 -7.34 1.35 2.27
N ASP A 114 -7.88 0.56 1.35
CA ASP A 114 -8.05 -0.87 1.57
C ASP A 114 -6.66 -1.54 1.64
N ILE A 115 -6.59 -2.64 2.37
CA ILE A 115 -5.39 -3.47 2.50
C ILE A 115 -5.53 -4.64 1.53
N ASP A 116 -4.69 -4.66 0.50
CA ASP A 116 -4.71 -5.73 -0.50
C ASP A 116 -3.69 -6.81 -0.13
N LEU A 117 -4.18 -7.99 0.23
CA LEU A 117 -3.39 -9.16 0.62
C LEU A 117 -3.50 -10.30 -0.37
N MET A 118 -2.42 -11.04 -0.52
CA MET A 118 -2.41 -12.33 -1.18
C MET A 118 -1.80 -13.37 -0.24
N VAL A 119 -2.52 -14.47 -0.04
CA VAL A 119 -1.95 -15.66 0.60
C VAL A 119 -1.36 -16.53 -0.52
N LEU A 120 -0.05 -16.55 -0.58
CA LEU A 120 0.70 -17.39 -1.52
C LEU A 120 0.94 -18.75 -0.88
N CYS A 121 0.60 -19.85 -1.57
CA CYS A 121 0.68 -21.21 -1.04
C CYS A 121 1.01 -22.20 -2.16
N THR A 122 1.33 -23.44 -1.78
CA THR A 122 1.57 -24.54 -2.72
C THR A 122 0.29 -25.27 -3.12
N ASP A 123 -0.74 -25.26 -2.24
CA ASP A 123 -2.05 -25.84 -2.47
C ASP A 123 -3.12 -25.02 -1.73
N ALA A 124 -3.97 -24.32 -2.47
CA ALA A 124 -5.03 -23.47 -1.92
C ALA A 124 -6.15 -24.22 -1.21
N HIS A 125 -6.31 -25.52 -1.47
CA HIS A 125 -7.37 -26.35 -0.89
C HIS A 125 -6.93 -27.07 0.39
N HIS A 126 -5.64 -27.00 0.73
CA HIS A 126 -5.13 -27.68 1.92
C HIS A 126 -5.74 -27.11 3.22
N PRO A 127 -6.19 -27.96 4.18
CA PRO A 127 -6.85 -27.52 5.41
C PRO A 127 -6.06 -26.48 6.22
N TYR A 128 -4.73 -26.59 6.28
CA TYR A 128 -3.86 -25.63 6.94
C TYR A 128 -3.98 -24.25 6.29
N VAL A 129 -3.87 -24.18 4.94
CA VAL A 129 -3.93 -22.90 4.19
C VAL A 129 -5.28 -22.23 4.41
N LYS A 130 -6.37 -23.03 4.35
CA LYS A 130 -7.73 -22.53 4.60
C LYS A 130 -7.86 -21.96 6.01
N ALA A 131 -7.47 -22.73 7.04
CA ALA A 131 -7.59 -22.32 8.43
C ALA A 131 -6.79 -21.02 8.72
N ILE A 132 -5.51 -20.97 8.31
CA ILE A 132 -4.69 -19.77 8.52
C ILE A 132 -5.26 -18.56 7.81
N SER A 133 -5.72 -18.72 6.55
CA SER A 133 -6.30 -17.63 5.78
C SER A 133 -7.59 -17.10 6.41
N GLU A 134 -8.49 -17.98 6.82
CA GLU A 134 -9.76 -17.61 7.47
C GLU A 134 -9.52 -16.90 8.80
N ASP A 135 -8.70 -17.48 9.70
CA ASP A 135 -8.40 -16.87 11.00
C ASP A 135 -7.73 -15.50 10.86
N LEU A 136 -6.75 -15.37 9.94
CA LEU A 136 -6.09 -14.11 9.66
C LEU A 136 -7.08 -13.04 9.19
N LEU A 137 -7.93 -13.37 8.21
CA LEU A 137 -8.88 -12.43 7.63
C LEU A 137 -9.96 -12.01 8.63
N TYR A 138 -10.50 -12.96 9.40
CA TYR A 138 -11.49 -12.66 10.45
C TYR A 138 -10.91 -11.70 11.49
N MET A 139 -9.68 -11.93 11.97
CA MET A 139 -9.03 -11.02 12.91
C MET A 139 -8.88 -9.60 12.33
N LEU A 140 -8.47 -9.48 11.08
CA LEU A 140 -8.29 -8.17 10.44
C LEU A 140 -9.65 -7.45 10.24
N TRP A 141 -10.72 -8.16 9.87
CA TRP A 141 -12.06 -7.58 9.76
C TRP A 141 -12.63 -7.18 11.12
N ASP A 142 -12.44 -7.98 12.17
CA ASP A 142 -12.90 -7.70 13.53
C ASP A 142 -12.17 -6.48 14.14
N VAL A 143 -10.92 -6.26 13.75
CA VAL A 143 -10.17 -5.04 14.10
C VAL A 143 -10.74 -3.81 13.37
N GLY A 144 -11.53 -4.00 12.32
CA GLY A 144 -12.20 -2.94 11.55
C GLY A 144 -11.47 -2.54 10.27
N LEU A 145 -10.56 -3.36 9.77
CA LEU A 145 -9.84 -3.12 8.53
C LEU A 145 -10.64 -3.60 7.32
N LYS A 146 -10.53 -2.86 6.23
CA LYS A 146 -11.04 -3.28 4.92
C LYS A 146 -9.93 -4.03 4.19
N VAL A 147 -10.14 -5.32 3.98
CA VAL A 147 -9.14 -6.20 3.38
C VAL A 147 -9.68 -6.82 2.10
N GLY A 148 -9.04 -6.48 0.99
CA GLY A 148 -9.11 -7.24 -0.26
C GLY A 148 -8.14 -8.42 -0.18
N HIS A 149 -8.58 -9.63 -0.56
CA HIS A 149 -7.72 -10.79 -0.43
C HIS A 149 -7.84 -11.76 -1.62
N ALA A 150 -6.77 -12.52 -1.83
CA ALA A 150 -6.75 -13.66 -2.75
C ALA A 150 -5.88 -14.77 -2.16
N ILE A 151 -6.23 -16.03 -2.42
CA ILE A 151 -5.40 -17.20 -2.11
C ILE A 151 -4.98 -17.79 -3.45
N ARG A 152 -3.68 -17.94 -3.69
CA ARG A 152 -3.16 -18.37 -4.99
C ARG A 152 -1.87 -19.17 -4.84
N THR A 153 -1.67 -20.10 -5.77
CA THR A 153 -0.38 -20.71 -6.02
C THR A 153 0.46 -19.84 -6.95
N PRO A 154 1.80 -20.00 -7.00
CA PRO A 154 2.65 -19.29 -7.97
C PRO A 154 2.21 -19.50 -9.42
N SER A 155 1.79 -20.71 -9.78
CA SER A 155 1.32 -21.03 -11.14
C SER A 155 0.03 -20.30 -11.51
N GLU A 156 -0.94 -20.22 -10.59
CA GLU A 156 -2.17 -19.45 -10.79
C GLU A 156 -1.90 -17.95 -10.94
N CYS A 157 -0.98 -17.41 -10.15
CA CYS A 157 -0.56 -16.00 -10.27
C CYS A 157 0.00 -15.70 -11.67
N ILE A 158 0.89 -16.56 -12.17
CA ILE A 158 1.51 -16.39 -13.48
C ILE A 158 0.47 -16.50 -14.59
N HIS A 159 -0.34 -17.57 -14.57
CA HIS A 159 -1.36 -17.81 -15.60
C HIS A 159 -2.37 -16.66 -15.69
N ALA A 160 -2.92 -16.24 -14.56
CA ALA A 160 -3.91 -15.17 -14.50
C ALA A 160 -3.31 -13.79 -14.89
N SER A 161 -2.04 -13.53 -14.59
CA SER A 161 -1.35 -12.28 -14.96
C SER A 161 -1.16 -12.09 -16.45
N LEU A 162 -1.17 -13.16 -17.25
CA LEU A 162 -1.00 -13.06 -18.70
C LEU A 162 -2.25 -12.53 -19.39
N GLY A 163 -3.42 -12.70 -18.79
CA GLY A 163 -4.70 -12.24 -19.34
C GLY A 163 -5.30 -11.02 -18.62
N ASP A 164 -4.71 -10.59 -17.52
CA ASP A 164 -5.21 -9.48 -16.68
C ASP A 164 -4.11 -8.47 -16.38
N MET A 165 -4.13 -7.32 -17.06
CA MET A 165 -3.17 -6.23 -16.87
C MET A 165 -3.19 -5.68 -15.44
N GLN A 166 -4.35 -5.62 -14.78
CA GLN A 166 -4.46 -5.08 -13.43
C GLN A 166 -3.81 -6.04 -12.42
N LEU A 167 -4.08 -7.34 -12.54
CA LEU A 167 -3.44 -8.36 -11.73
C LEU A 167 -1.92 -8.41 -11.99
N ARG A 168 -1.50 -8.38 -13.26
CA ARG A 168 -0.09 -8.29 -13.64
C ARG A 168 0.61 -7.13 -12.93
N THR A 169 -0.01 -5.95 -12.94
CA THR A 169 0.52 -4.76 -12.28
C THR A 169 0.56 -4.91 -10.77
N SER A 170 -0.51 -5.45 -10.17
CA SER A 170 -0.62 -5.64 -8.72
C SER A 170 0.44 -6.61 -8.19
N LEU A 171 0.69 -7.71 -8.92
CA LEU A 171 1.73 -8.69 -8.57
C LEU A 171 3.15 -8.17 -8.84
N MET A 172 3.33 -7.24 -9.78
CA MET A 172 4.60 -6.55 -9.98
C MET A 172 5.01 -5.76 -8.74
N ASP A 173 4.05 -5.19 -8.04
CA ASP A 173 4.24 -4.42 -6.81
C ASP A 173 4.23 -5.29 -5.54
N ALA A 174 4.10 -6.61 -5.68
CA ALA A 174 3.99 -7.52 -4.55
C ALA A 174 5.24 -7.49 -3.64
N ARG A 175 5.00 -7.61 -2.33
CA ARG A 175 6.02 -7.60 -1.27
C ARG A 175 5.67 -8.63 -0.19
N LEU A 176 6.63 -9.44 0.22
CA LEU A 176 6.46 -10.36 1.34
C LEU A 176 6.26 -9.59 2.65
N ILE A 177 5.26 -9.96 3.44
CA ILE A 177 5.06 -9.48 4.81
C ILE A 177 5.61 -10.51 5.80
N VAL A 178 5.12 -11.75 5.71
CA VAL A 178 5.48 -12.85 6.63
C VAL A 178 5.24 -14.21 5.98
N GLY A 179 5.93 -15.23 6.43
CA GLY A 179 5.73 -16.61 5.99
C GLY A 179 6.96 -17.22 5.31
N ASP A 180 6.74 -18.18 4.42
CA ASP A 180 7.81 -18.96 3.81
C ASP A 180 8.59 -18.14 2.77
N GLN A 181 9.83 -17.81 3.11
CA GLN A 181 10.75 -17.05 2.27
C GLN A 181 11.10 -17.79 0.97
N LYS A 182 11.25 -19.11 1.01
CA LYS A 182 11.60 -19.90 -0.19
C LYS A 182 10.48 -19.91 -1.20
N LEU A 183 9.23 -20.08 -0.73
CA LEU A 183 8.04 -19.99 -1.58
C LEU A 183 7.93 -18.61 -2.24
N TRP A 184 8.19 -17.55 -1.48
CA TRP A 184 8.21 -16.18 -2.00
C TRP A 184 9.28 -15.99 -3.09
N GLU A 185 10.51 -16.43 -2.85
CA GLU A 185 11.61 -16.33 -3.82
C GLU A 185 11.32 -17.13 -5.10
N GLN A 186 10.75 -18.34 -4.97
CA GLN A 186 10.28 -19.13 -6.10
C GLN A 186 9.22 -18.39 -6.93
N PHE A 187 8.25 -17.76 -6.26
CA PHE A 187 7.24 -16.94 -6.94
C PHE A 187 7.87 -15.76 -7.69
N VAL A 188 8.76 -15.00 -7.05
CA VAL A 188 9.42 -13.83 -7.68
C VAL A 188 10.20 -14.25 -8.92
N LEU A 189 10.98 -15.33 -8.83
CA LEU A 189 11.74 -15.87 -9.96
C LEU A 189 10.83 -16.35 -11.10
N ALA A 190 9.75 -17.05 -10.76
CA ALA A 190 8.79 -17.55 -11.74
C ALA A 190 8.03 -16.40 -12.41
N TYR A 191 7.63 -15.38 -11.65
CA TYR A 191 6.99 -14.17 -12.16
C TYR A 191 7.91 -13.38 -13.10
N ASP A 192 9.17 -13.16 -12.71
CA ASP A 192 10.14 -12.46 -13.54
C ASP A 192 10.39 -13.17 -14.88
N ARG A 193 10.49 -14.50 -14.86
CA ARG A 193 10.69 -15.29 -16.09
C ARG A 193 9.43 -15.44 -16.94
N GLY A 194 8.30 -15.63 -16.28
CA GLY A 194 7.02 -16.01 -16.93
C GLY A 194 6.16 -14.84 -17.38
N VAL A 195 6.25 -13.70 -16.72
CA VAL A 195 5.31 -12.59 -16.91
C VAL A 195 6.01 -11.28 -17.28
N ARG A 196 7.01 -10.85 -16.50
CA ARG A 196 7.56 -9.48 -16.60
C ARG A 196 8.07 -9.13 -18.00
N GLY A 197 8.85 -9.99 -18.62
CA GLY A 197 9.43 -9.77 -19.96
C GLY A 197 8.55 -10.19 -21.13
N ARG A 198 7.33 -10.69 -20.90
CA ARG A 198 6.42 -11.13 -21.97
C ARG A 198 5.47 -10.03 -22.38
N ALA A 199 5.14 -10.00 -23.67
CA ALA A 199 4.18 -9.06 -24.25
C ALA A 199 4.39 -7.61 -23.76
N VAL A 200 5.64 -7.15 -23.79
CA VAL A 200 6.05 -5.84 -23.24
C VAL A 200 5.31 -4.70 -23.95
N GLU A 201 5.30 -4.74 -25.27
CA GLU A 201 4.66 -3.70 -26.10
C GLU A 201 3.13 -3.69 -25.92
N ASP A 202 2.51 -4.87 -25.79
CA ASP A 202 1.07 -4.97 -25.53
C ASP A 202 0.75 -4.37 -24.13
N TYR A 203 1.53 -4.72 -23.11
CA TYR A 203 1.34 -4.14 -21.77
C TYR A 203 1.47 -2.61 -21.77
N ILE A 204 2.46 -2.06 -22.49
CA ILE A 204 2.66 -0.61 -22.59
C ILE A 204 1.48 0.03 -23.32
N ARG A 205 1.03 -0.54 -24.43
CA ARG A 205 -0.14 -0.06 -25.18
C ARG A 205 -1.39 -0.05 -24.28
N ASP A 206 -1.70 -1.17 -23.65
CA ASP A 206 -2.87 -1.31 -22.78
C ASP A 206 -2.83 -0.32 -21.60
N ARG A 207 -1.62 -0.06 -21.03
CA ARG A 207 -1.43 0.95 -19.99
C ARG A 207 -1.64 2.37 -20.49
N MET A 208 -1.22 2.67 -21.72
CA MET A 208 -1.46 3.98 -22.33
C MET A 208 -2.95 4.19 -22.62
N GLU A 209 -3.63 3.18 -23.12
CA GLU A 209 -5.08 3.19 -23.36
C GLU A 209 -5.85 3.36 -22.06
N ASP A 210 -5.54 2.59 -21.00
CA ASP A 210 -6.13 2.76 -19.66
C ASP A 210 -5.96 4.18 -19.14
N ARG A 211 -4.77 4.78 -19.33
CA ARG A 211 -4.52 6.17 -18.92
C ARG A 211 -5.41 7.15 -19.69
N GLU A 212 -5.52 7.00 -21.00
CA GLU A 212 -6.34 7.89 -21.81
C GLU A 212 -7.83 7.75 -21.50
N ASP A 213 -8.32 6.53 -21.31
CA ASP A 213 -9.69 6.25 -20.91
C ASP A 213 -10.03 6.85 -19.53
N ARG A 214 -9.12 6.74 -18.61
CA ARG A 214 -9.23 7.33 -17.28
C ARG A 214 -9.28 8.85 -17.34
N HIS A 215 -8.41 9.48 -18.14
CA HIS A 215 -8.40 10.92 -18.34
C HIS A 215 -9.69 11.40 -19.04
N ARG A 216 -10.20 10.66 -20.03
CA ARG A 216 -11.48 10.99 -20.70
C ARG A 216 -12.65 10.97 -19.71
N ARG A 217 -12.71 9.97 -18.82
CA ARG A 217 -13.78 9.85 -17.82
C ARG A 217 -13.72 10.91 -16.71
N LEU A 218 -12.54 11.37 -16.34
CA LEU A 218 -12.32 12.30 -15.23
C LEU A 218 -12.11 13.76 -15.67
N GLY A 219 -12.19 14.04 -16.97
CA GLY A 219 -11.91 15.33 -17.55
C GLY A 219 -10.48 15.46 -18.09
N MET A 220 -10.37 16.00 -19.29
CA MET A 220 -9.10 16.12 -20.03
C MET A 220 -8.22 17.29 -19.57
N SER A 221 -8.77 18.23 -18.78
CA SER A 221 -8.08 19.41 -18.29
C SER A 221 -7.28 19.12 -17.01
N ILE A 222 -6.12 19.79 -16.87
CA ILE A 222 -5.40 19.88 -15.59
C ILE A 222 -5.96 20.99 -14.70
N PHE A 223 -6.79 21.90 -15.26
CA PHE A 223 -7.39 23.05 -14.55
C PHE A 223 -8.79 22.73 -14.00
N ILE A 224 -8.97 21.51 -13.46
CA ILE A 224 -10.23 21.11 -12.84
C ILE A 224 -10.30 21.68 -11.42
N GLN A 225 -11.41 22.34 -11.07
CA GLN A 225 -11.58 22.93 -9.73
C GLN A 225 -11.59 21.89 -8.59
N GLU A 226 -12.11 20.70 -8.85
CA GLU A 226 -12.15 19.58 -7.91
C GLU A 226 -11.35 18.38 -8.45
N PRO A 227 -10.01 18.44 -8.39
CA PRO A 227 -9.16 17.45 -9.01
C PRO A 227 -9.22 16.09 -8.29
N HIS A 228 -9.09 15.03 -9.08
CA HIS A 228 -8.99 13.66 -8.57
C HIS A 228 -7.51 13.29 -8.35
N LEU A 229 -7.04 13.36 -7.09
CA LEU A 229 -5.64 13.22 -6.67
C LEU A 229 -4.92 11.95 -7.17
N LYS A 230 -5.67 10.84 -7.23
CA LYS A 230 -5.12 9.55 -7.65
C LYS A 230 -5.17 9.34 -9.16
N SER A 231 -6.33 9.57 -9.75
CA SER A 231 -6.65 9.09 -11.11
C SER A 231 -6.83 10.22 -12.13
N GLY A 232 -6.91 11.47 -11.70
CA GLY A 232 -6.97 12.64 -12.58
C GLY A 232 -5.68 12.85 -13.34
N ARG A 233 -5.70 13.75 -14.32
CA ARG A 233 -4.53 14.13 -15.09
C ARG A 233 -3.49 14.80 -14.18
N GLY A 234 -2.24 14.33 -14.22
CA GLY A 234 -1.19 14.73 -13.29
C GLY A 234 -1.27 14.08 -11.90
N GLY A 235 -2.27 13.24 -11.63
CA GLY A 235 -2.41 12.54 -10.35
C GLY A 235 -1.42 11.38 -10.17
N LEU A 236 -1.43 10.78 -8.98
CA LEU A 236 -0.49 9.71 -8.59
C LEU A 236 -0.39 8.56 -9.61
N ARG A 237 -1.52 8.19 -10.23
CA ARG A 237 -1.60 7.07 -11.17
C ARG A 237 -0.80 7.32 -12.46
N ASP A 238 -0.57 8.57 -12.84
CA ASP A 238 0.19 8.87 -14.04
C ASP A 238 1.67 8.54 -13.85
N LEU A 239 2.28 8.94 -12.72
CA LEU A 239 3.64 8.56 -12.40
C LEU A 239 3.76 7.05 -12.12
N GLN A 240 2.80 6.45 -11.41
CA GLN A 240 2.77 5.01 -11.21
C GLN A 240 2.72 4.24 -12.53
N SER A 241 1.89 4.69 -13.49
CA SER A 241 1.80 4.08 -14.81
C SER A 241 3.12 4.16 -15.57
N LEU A 242 3.81 5.30 -15.51
CA LEU A 242 5.17 5.44 -16.06
C LEU A 242 6.12 4.42 -15.42
N LEU A 243 6.18 4.34 -14.10
CA LEU A 243 7.08 3.43 -13.39
C LEU A 243 6.81 1.96 -13.71
N TRP A 244 5.53 1.56 -13.88
CA TRP A 244 5.19 0.20 -14.29
C TRP A 244 5.63 -0.10 -15.73
N MET A 245 5.45 0.82 -16.67
CA MET A 245 5.90 0.65 -18.06
C MET A 245 7.42 0.53 -18.15
N VAL A 246 8.16 1.39 -17.45
CA VAL A 246 9.64 1.32 -17.46
C VAL A 246 10.17 0.10 -16.71
N ARG A 247 9.45 -0.36 -15.69
CA ARG A 247 9.78 -1.61 -14.99
C ARG A 247 9.66 -2.83 -15.90
N VAL A 248 8.59 -2.90 -16.68
CA VAL A 248 8.39 -4.01 -17.65
C VAL A 248 9.43 -3.94 -18.76
N LYS A 249 9.74 -2.75 -19.29
CA LYS A 249 10.64 -2.57 -20.44
C LYS A 249 12.12 -2.66 -20.09
N PHE A 250 12.52 -2.01 -18.99
CA PHE A 250 13.92 -1.80 -18.63
C PHE A 250 14.32 -2.40 -17.28
N ASN A 251 13.38 -3.03 -16.57
CA ASN A 251 13.56 -3.50 -15.19
C ASN A 251 13.95 -2.39 -14.19
N VAL A 252 13.51 -1.18 -14.42
CA VAL A 252 13.75 0.01 -13.59
C VAL A 252 12.61 0.13 -12.57
N ARG A 253 12.96 0.42 -11.32
CA ARG A 253 11.98 0.47 -10.21
C ARG A 253 11.79 1.85 -9.60
N SER A 254 12.64 2.82 -9.95
CA SER A 254 12.57 4.16 -9.36
C SER A 254 12.97 5.26 -10.34
N LEU A 255 12.63 6.51 -10.01
CA LEU A 255 13.06 7.69 -10.78
C LEU A 255 14.58 7.86 -10.71
N GLU A 256 15.22 7.49 -9.60
CA GLU A 256 16.68 7.54 -9.44
C GLU A 256 17.38 6.57 -10.38
N GLU A 257 16.77 5.42 -10.65
CA GLU A 257 17.31 4.48 -11.66
C GLU A 257 17.14 5.02 -13.07
N LEU A 258 16.00 5.65 -13.41
CA LEU A 258 15.79 6.35 -14.68
C LEU A 258 16.82 7.46 -14.89
N MET A 259 17.10 8.24 -13.85
CA MET A 259 18.12 9.28 -13.87
C MET A 259 19.52 8.69 -14.11
N ARG A 260 19.89 7.60 -13.44
CA ARG A 260 21.18 6.90 -13.68
C ARG A 260 21.31 6.38 -15.10
N LEU A 261 20.21 5.95 -15.70
CA LEU A 261 20.15 5.54 -17.12
C LEU A 261 20.01 6.71 -18.10
N ARG A 262 20.01 7.96 -17.60
CA ARG A 262 19.93 9.20 -18.40
C ARG A 262 18.63 9.36 -19.20
N TYR A 263 17.53 8.74 -18.78
CA TYR A 263 16.21 8.99 -19.36
C TYR A 263 15.57 10.27 -18.85
N ILE A 264 15.92 10.68 -17.65
CA ILE A 264 15.55 11.97 -17.04
C ILE A 264 16.79 12.58 -16.39
N ASP A 265 16.79 13.91 -16.27
CA ASP A 265 17.85 14.61 -15.56
C ASP A 265 17.61 14.70 -14.05
N ALA A 266 18.61 15.24 -13.31
CA ALA A 266 18.53 15.36 -11.86
C ALA A 266 17.45 16.36 -11.39
N GLN A 267 17.15 17.38 -12.19
CA GLN A 267 16.11 18.36 -11.87
C GLN A 267 14.72 17.74 -12.09
N GLU A 268 14.51 17.05 -13.19
CA GLU A 268 13.27 16.32 -13.47
C GLU A 268 12.99 15.27 -12.41
N CYS A 269 14.01 14.49 -12.02
CA CYS A 269 13.90 13.50 -10.95
C CYS A 269 13.45 14.13 -9.62
N ARG A 270 14.07 15.24 -9.21
CA ARG A 270 13.67 15.97 -8.00
C ARG A 270 12.25 16.54 -8.10
N SER A 271 11.91 17.14 -9.23
CA SER A 271 10.60 17.75 -9.46
C SER A 271 9.47 16.71 -9.40
N LEU A 272 9.66 15.56 -10.05
CA LEU A 272 8.70 14.45 -10.04
C LEU A 272 8.54 13.85 -8.62
N ASN A 273 9.65 13.64 -7.91
CA ASN A 273 9.59 13.14 -6.52
C ASN A 273 8.88 14.13 -5.61
N HIS A 274 9.16 15.42 -5.73
CA HIS A 274 8.51 16.46 -4.92
C HIS A 274 7.01 16.56 -5.21
N ALA A 275 6.62 16.56 -6.49
CA ALA A 275 5.21 16.60 -6.89
C ALA A 275 4.46 15.37 -6.39
N TYR A 276 5.04 14.19 -6.54
CA TYR A 276 4.45 12.94 -6.07
C TYR A 276 4.25 12.93 -4.55
N ASP A 277 5.27 13.36 -3.81
CA ASP A 277 5.21 13.48 -2.35
C ASP A 277 4.14 14.47 -1.90
N PHE A 278 4.08 15.63 -2.56
CA PHE A 278 3.07 16.64 -2.29
C PHE A 278 1.65 16.09 -2.49
N ILE A 279 1.38 15.40 -3.60
CA ILE A 279 0.05 14.81 -3.85
C ILE A 279 -0.28 13.73 -2.81
N LEU A 280 0.69 12.91 -2.37
CA LEU A 280 0.49 11.96 -1.28
C LEU A 280 0.14 12.67 0.03
N ARG A 281 0.81 13.77 0.36
CA ARG A 281 0.47 14.58 1.55
C ARG A 281 -0.94 15.14 1.48
N VAL A 282 -1.33 15.69 0.35
CA VAL A 282 -2.70 16.21 0.12
C VAL A 282 -3.72 15.09 0.26
N ARG A 283 -3.45 13.91 -0.33
CA ARG A 283 -4.32 12.73 -0.25
C ARG A 283 -4.47 12.20 1.18
N ASN A 284 -3.39 12.12 1.91
CA ASN A 284 -3.42 11.67 3.31
C ASN A 284 -4.27 12.60 4.17
N GLU A 285 -4.08 13.92 4.05
CA GLU A 285 -4.90 14.88 4.80
C GLU A 285 -6.37 14.87 4.34
N LEU A 286 -6.64 14.69 3.05
CA LEU A 286 -8.00 14.54 2.55
C LEU A 286 -8.70 13.31 3.15
N HIS A 287 -8.00 12.19 3.31
CA HIS A 287 -8.52 11.00 3.98
C HIS A 287 -8.82 11.26 5.47
N PHE A 288 -7.99 12.02 6.16
CA PHE A 288 -8.25 12.43 7.55
C PHE A 288 -9.47 13.33 7.66
N GLN A 289 -9.63 14.32 6.76
CA GLN A 289 -10.75 15.26 6.76
C GLN A 289 -12.08 14.59 6.36
N SER A 290 -12.03 13.71 5.35
CA SER A 290 -13.23 13.04 4.83
C SER A 290 -13.66 11.81 5.62
N LYS A 291 -12.75 11.24 6.44
CA LYS A 291 -12.91 9.97 7.17
C LYS A 291 -13.34 8.78 6.28
N ARG A 292 -12.97 8.82 5.01
CA ARG A 292 -13.25 7.78 4.01
C ARG A 292 -12.22 7.83 2.89
N ALA A 293 -12.13 6.76 2.10
CA ALA A 293 -11.32 6.69 0.89
C ALA A 293 -11.91 7.65 -0.16
N ASN A 294 -11.50 8.91 -0.12
CA ASN A 294 -11.93 9.95 -1.05
C ASN A 294 -10.71 10.52 -1.75
N ASP A 295 -10.69 10.40 -3.07
CA ASP A 295 -9.58 10.88 -3.90
C ASP A 295 -9.94 12.17 -4.67
N VAL A 296 -11.15 12.72 -4.53
CA VAL A 296 -11.55 14.00 -5.13
C VAL A 296 -11.41 15.12 -4.11
N LEU A 297 -10.57 16.10 -4.44
CA LEU A 297 -10.36 17.29 -3.62
C LEU A 297 -11.50 18.31 -3.84
N TYR A 298 -12.70 17.98 -3.32
CA TYR A 298 -13.87 18.83 -3.41
C TYR A 298 -13.61 20.22 -2.81
N LEU A 299 -14.27 21.26 -3.35
CA LEU A 299 -14.16 22.65 -2.90
C LEU A 299 -14.27 22.78 -1.37
N LYS A 300 -15.18 22.06 -0.74
CA LYS A 300 -15.37 22.07 0.72
C LYS A 300 -14.16 21.54 1.51
N PHE A 301 -13.30 20.70 0.91
CA PHE A 301 -12.12 20.14 1.58
C PHE A 301 -10.85 20.95 1.29
N GLN A 302 -10.81 21.78 0.25
CA GLN A 302 -9.61 22.57 -0.10
C GLN A 302 -9.14 23.47 1.04
N PRO A 303 -10.01 24.28 1.70
CA PRO A 303 -9.57 25.13 2.79
C PRO A 303 -9.06 24.37 4.04
N PRO A 304 -9.75 23.33 4.55
CA PRO A 304 -9.26 22.60 5.72
C PRO A 304 -8.00 21.77 5.43
N VAL A 305 -7.87 21.17 4.23
CA VAL A 305 -6.67 20.44 3.80
C VAL A 305 -5.49 21.40 3.68
N GLY A 306 -5.63 22.52 2.94
CA GLY A 306 -4.58 23.51 2.78
C GLY A 306 -4.09 24.04 4.13
N ARG A 307 -5.00 24.38 5.04
CA ARG A 307 -4.65 24.85 6.39
C ARG A 307 -3.88 23.80 7.20
N ALA A 308 -4.32 22.55 7.17
CA ALA A 308 -3.66 21.47 7.91
C ALA A 308 -2.25 21.19 7.38
N LEU A 309 -1.99 21.48 6.11
CA LEU A 309 -0.68 21.34 5.46
C LEU A 309 0.20 22.60 5.55
N GLY A 310 -0.24 23.64 6.30
CA GLY A 310 0.55 24.83 6.59
C GLY A 310 0.27 26.04 5.71
N TRP A 311 -0.72 25.97 4.80
CA TRP A 311 -1.14 27.11 3.99
C TRP A 311 -2.00 28.07 4.80
N THR A 312 -1.40 29.14 5.29
CA THR A 312 -2.03 30.15 6.18
C THR A 312 -1.95 31.54 5.57
N HIS A 313 -3.06 32.28 5.68
CA HIS A 313 -3.16 33.68 5.29
C HIS A 313 -4.29 34.31 6.12
N PRO A 314 -4.25 35.63 6.45
CA PRO A 314 -5.39 36.30 7.13
C PRO A 314 -6.72 36.13 6.39
N SER A 315 -6.72 36.15 5.06
CA SER A 315 -7.85 35.80 4.23
C SER A 315 -7.87 34.30 3.95
N ARG A 316 -8.96 33.61 4.36
CA ARG A 316 -9.16 32.18 4.07
C ARG A 316 -9.17 31.88 2.57
N LEU A 317 -9.74 32.77 1.77
CA LEU A 317 -9.81 32.61 0.31
C LEU A 317 -8.40 32.58 -0.27
N ARG A 318 -7.56 33.59 0.05
CA ARG A 318 -6.18 33.65 -0.43
C ARG A 318 -5.34 32.45 0.01
N ALA A 319 -5.48 31.98 1.26
CA ALA A 319 -4.80 30.76 1.71
C ALA A 319 -5.17 29.56 0.84
N THR A 320 -6.45 29.43 0.47
CA THR A 320 -6.93 28.34 -0.40
C THR A 320 -6.44 28.52 -1.83
N GLU A 321 -6.44 29.73 -2.38
CA GLU A 321 -5.91 30.05 -3.70
C GLU A 321 -4.42 29.73 -3.80
N ASP A 322 -3.62 30.09 -2.79
CA ASP A 322 -2.19 29.81 -2.74
C ASP A 322 -1.91 28.29 -2.65
N PHE A 323 -2.71 27.58 -1.87
CA PHE A 323 -2.67 26.11 -1.82
C PHE A 323 -2.98 25.48 -3.19
N MET A 324 -4.08 25.90 -3.82
CA MET A 324 -4.49 25.35 -5.12
C MET A 324 -3.58 25.79 -6.29
N ARG A 325 -2.91 26.91 -6.18
CA ARG A 325 -1.88 27.32 -7.15
C ARG A 325 -0.63 26.45 -7.07
N ASN A 326 -0.29 25.97 -5.86
CA ASN A 326 0.83 25.06 -5.69
C ASN A 326 0.48 23.64 -6.10
N TYR A 327 -0.80 23.26 -5.97
CA TYR A 327 -1.32 22.00 -6.47
C TYR A 327 -1.31 21.96 -8.00
#